data_bd32afa9ab5bf8b890778843bf871308
#
_entry.id   bd32afa9ab5bf8b890778843bf871308
#
_cell.length_a   1.000
_cell.length_b   1.000
_cell.length_c   1.000
_cell.angle_alpha   90.00
_cell.angle_beta   90.00
_cell.angle_gamma   90.00
#
_symmetry.space_group_name_H-M   'P 1'
#
loop_
_entity.id
_entity.type
_entity.pdbx_description
1 polymer ?
#
loop_
_entity_poly.entity_id
_entity_poly.type
_entity_poly.pdbx_seq_one_letter_code
_entity_poly.pdbx_strand_id
1 'polypeptide(L)'
;MASLRKIDQIIQFFMRFYRIQRYKTSPNTPLSLPLNECKVALITTAGFYLPEQNSFDSNDCSYREIPNSIQTQVLSVGHKSEAYDKRGIEIDVNLAFPLDRFRELEAEGKIGSFNHRHFSFMGSITKPKPLITQTAPEVAQMLKTDEVDVAFLTPV
;
A
#
# COMPACT_ATOMS: atom_id res chain seq x y z
N MET A 1 -30.68 -1.77 13.69
CA MET A 1 -29.55 -1.99 14.62
C MET A 1 -29.33 -3.45 15.04
N ALA A 2 -30.36 -4.30 15.20
CA ALA A 2 -30.20 -5.71 15.58
C ALA A 2 -29.55 -6.60 14.49
N SER A 3 -29.65 -6.25 13.21
CA SER A 3 -29.08 -7.00 12.08
C SER A 3 -27.54 -6.89 11.99
N LEU A 4 -26.98 -5.71 12.23
CA LEU A 4 -25.53 -5.48 12.19
C LEU A 4 -24.79 -6.26 13.29
N ARG A 5 -25.32 -6.31 14.51
CA ARG A 5 -24.73 -7.09 15.62
C ARG A 5 -24.66 -8.60 15.36
N LYS A 6 -25.63 -9.17 14.62
CA LYS A 6 -25.61 -10.59 14.25
C LYS A 6 -24.54 -10.89 13.20
N ILE A 7 -24.35 -9.98 12.21
CA ILE A 7 -23.31 -10.11 11.20
C ILE A 7 -21.92 -10.05 11.85
N ASP A 8 -21.71 -9.10 12.77
CA ASP A 8 -20.45 -8.99 13.52
C ASP A 8 -20.12 -10.25 14.32
N GLN A 9 -21.12 -10.87 14.97
CA GLN A 9 -20.92 -12.10 15.71
C GLN A 9 -20.58 -13.29 14.80
N ILE A 10 -21.17 -13.37 13.62
CA ILE A 10 -20.86 -14.40 12.61
C ILE A 10 -19.45 -14.20 12.09
N ILE A 11 -19.07 -12.98 11.75
CA ILE A 11 -17.70 -12.64 11.29
C ILE A 11 -16.69 -12.98 12.40
N GLN A 12 -16.93 -12.59 13.65
CA GLN A 12 -16.06 -12.92 14.78
C GLN A 12 -15.92 -14.43 14.99
N PHE A 13 -17.01 -15.20 14.80
CA PHE A 13 -16.96 -16.65 14.88
C PHE A 13 -16.08 -17.25 13.78
N PHE A 14 -16.23 -16.82 12.53
CA PHE A 14 -15.38 -17.27 11.41
C PHE A 14 -13.92 -16.82 11.58
N MET A 15 -13.67 -15.62 12.11
CA MET A 15 -12.32 -15.13 12.36
C MET A 15 -11.56 -15.96 13.43
N ARG A 16 -12.25 -16.65 14.33
CA ARG A 16 -11.62 -17.59 15.27
C ARG A 16 -10.98 -18.80 14.58
N PHE A 17 -11.50 -19.19 13.42
CA PHE A 17 -10.97 -20.29 12.63
C PHE A 17 -10.04 -19.83 11.51
N TYR A 18 -9.93 -18.50 11.31
CA TYR A 18 -9.01 -17.95 10.31
C TYR A 18 -7.56 -18.20 10.75
N ARG A 19 -6.87 -18.99 9.95
CA ARG A 19 -5.48 -19.37 10.24
C ARG A 19 -4.55 -18.22 9.88
N ILE A 20 -4.32 -17.30 10.84
CA ILE A 20 -3.34 -16.23 10.67
C ILE A 20 -1.96 -16.86 10.49
N GLN A 21 -1.28 -16.51 9.41
CA GLN A 21 0.07 -16.98 9.16
C GLN A 21 1.01 -16.39 10.21
N ARG A 22 1.68 -17.27 10.95
CA ARG A 22 2.65 -16.86 11.97
C ARG A 22 4.06 -17.04 11.41
N TYR A 23 4.83 -16.00 11.40
CA TYR A 23 6.22 -16.03 11.02
C TYR A 23 7.08 -16.27 12.27
N LYS A 24 8.09 -17.14 12.16
CA LYS A 24 9.01 -17.42 13.27
C LYS A 24 9.97 -16.26 13.55
N THR A 25 10.25 -15.47 12.54
CA THR A 25 11.13 -14.30 12.61
C THR A 25 10.47 -13.14 11.90
N SER A 26 10.54 -11.93 12.45
CA SER A 26 10.20 -10.70 11.75
C SER A 26 11.43 -10.23 10.99
N PRO A 27 11.37 -10.04 9.66
CA PRO A 27 12.46 -9.43 8.93
C PRO A 27 12.68 -8.01 9.48
N ASN A 28 13.92 -7.70 9.83
CA ASN A 28 14.31 -6.37 10.27
C ASN A 28 15.64 -6.01 9.62
N THR A 29 15.63 -4.94 8.84
CA THR A 29 16.84 -4.35 8.26
C THR A 29 17.10 -3.04 8.98
N PRO A 30 18.17 -2.93 9.77
CA PRO A 30 18.52 -1.68 10.42
C PRO A 30 18.75 -0.58 9.36
N LEU A 31 18.26 0.63 9.64
CA LEU A 31 18.55 1.77 8.82
C LEU A 31 20.02 2.18 8.99
N SER A 32 20.75 2.30 7.90
CA SER A 32 22.19 2.61 7.90
C SER A 32 22.48 4.11 7.85
N LEU A 33 21.51 4.90 7.42
CA LEU A 33 21.61 6.37 7.27
C LEU A 33 20.59 7.07 8.16
N PRO A 34 20.82 8.31 8.57
CA PRO A 34 19.79 9.13 9.20
C PRO A 34 18.68 9.41 8.19
N LEU A 35 17.43 9.56 8.67
CA LEU A 35 16.25 9.65 7.80
C LEU A 35 16.31 10.80 6.80
N ASN A 36 16.92 11.93 7.19
CA ASN A 36 17.13 13.09 6.33
C ASN A 36 18.17 12.89 5.22
N GLU A 37 18.80 11.72 5.15
CA GLU A 37 19.70 11.30 4.06
C GLU A 37 19.09 10.16 3.25
N CYS A 38 18.00 9.53 3.75
CA CYS A 38 17.39 8.38 3.11
C CYS A 38 16.51 8.76 1.92
N LYS A 39 16.56 7.93 0.87
CA LYS A 39 15.59 7.93 -0.21
C LYS A 39 14.37 7.08 0.18
N VAL A 40 13.19 7.66 0.11
CA VAL A 40 11.94 7.03 0.56
C VAL A 40 11.02 6.73 -0.62
N ALA A 41 10.37 5.56 -0.62
CA ALA A 41 9.28 5.23 -1.53
C ALA A 41 8.03 4.82 -0.77
N LEU A 42 6.85 5.02 -1.37
CA LEU A 42 5.56 4.59 -0.83
C LEU A 42 5.08 3.31 -1.48
N ILE A 43 4.47 2.45 -0.67
CA ILE A 43 3.73 1.27 -1.12
C ILE A 43 2.39 1.25 -0.38
N THR A 44 1.29 1.24 -1.13
CA THR A 44 -0.07 1.17 -0.55
C THR A 44 -0.79 -0.09 -0.99
N THR A 45 -1.76 -0.55 -0.19
CA THR A 45 -2.70 -1.59 -0.58
C THR A 45 -4.11 -1.06 -0.85
N ALA A 46 -4.28 0.26 -0.99
CA ALA A 46 -5.56 0.91 -1.24
C ALA A 46 -6.12 0.70 -2.67
N GLY A 47 -5.31 0.13 -3.57
CA GLY A 47 -5.74 -0.13 -4.95
C GLY A 47 -5.87 1.14 -5.79
N PHE A 48 -5.00 2.12 -5.61
CA PHE A 48 -4.96 3.31 -6.45
C PHE A 48 -4.41 2.98 -7.85
N TYR A 49 -4.95 3.64 -8.85
CA TYR A 49 -4.50 3.53 -10.24
C TYR A 49 -4.70 4.84 -10.99
N LEU A 50 -3.93 5.02 -12.07
CA LEU A 50 -4.03 6.17 -12.98
C LEU A 50 -5.11 5.93 -14.05
N PRO A 51 -5.68 6.99 -14.67
CA PRO A 51 -6.73 6.87 -15.69
C PRO A 51 -6.35 5.96 -16.88
N GLU A 52 -5.08 5.93 -17.26
CA GLU A 52 -4.54 5.11 -18.35
C GLU A 52 -4.25 3.66 -17.94
N GLN A 53 -4.29 3.34 -16.65
CA GLN A 53 -4.05 2.01 -16.12
C GLN A 53 -5.36 1.24 -15.95
N ASN A 54 -5.29 -0.08 -16.05
CA ASN A 54 -6.41 -0.95 -15.74
C ASN A 54 -6.73 -0.92 -14.23
N SER A 55 -8.01 -0.83 -13.87
CA SER A 55 -8.47 -1.03 -12.50
C SER A 55 -8.06 -2.42 -11.99
N PHE A 56 -8.05 -2.60 -10.68
CA PHE A 56 -7.81 -3.90 -10.07
C PHE A 56 -9.05 -4.81 -10.15
N ASP A 57 -8.81 -6.12 -10.29
CA ASP A 57 -9.81 -7.16 -10.11
C ASP A 57 -9.76 -7.77 -8.70
N SER A 58 -10.76 -8.57 -8.36
CA SER A 58 -10.76 -9.31 -7.09
C SER A 58 -9.59 -10.31 -7.04
N ASN A 59 -8.81 -10.28 -5.95
CA ASN A 59 -7.57 -11.06 -5.80
C ASN A 59 -6.46 -10.72 -6.82
N ASP A 60 -6.51 -9.55 -7.45
CA ASP A 60 -5.44 -9.06 -8.31
C ASP A 60 -4.15 -8.90 -7.50
N CYS A 61 -3.13 -9.66 -7.86
CA CYS A 61 -1.81 -9.64 -7.23
C CYS A 61 -0.82 -8.74 -7.98
N SER A 62 -1.24 -8.08 -9.07
CA SER A 62 -0.41 -7.12 -9.79
C SER A 62 -0.29 -5.80 -9.01
N TYR A 63 0.57 -4.93 -9.47
CA TYR A 63 0.73 -3.58 -8.92
C TYR A 63 0.49 -2.51 -9.99
N ARG A 64 0.33 -1.28 -9.54
CA ARG A 64 0.36 -0.09 -10.38
C ARG A 64 1.53 0.77 -9.95
N GLU A 65 2.36 1.15 -10.90
CA GLU A 65 3.42 2.13 -10.69
C GLU A 65 2.80 3.53 -10.76
N ILE A 66 3.06 4.34 -9.76
CA ILE A 66 2.53 5.69 -9.61
C ILE A 66 3.72 6.67 -9.61
N PRO A 67 3.90 7.48 -10.66
CA PRO A 67 4.97 8.45 -10.70
C PRO A 67 4.83 9.52 -9.62
N ASN A 68 5.95 9.94 -9.03
CA ASN A 68 5.94 11.00 -8.02
C ASN A 68 5.45 12.35 -8.57
N SER A 69 5.55 12.57 -9.88
CA SER A 69 5.18 13.85 -10.53
C SER A 69 3.68 14.08 -10.69
N ILE A 70 2.83 13.06 -10.42
CA ILE A 70 1.38 13.17 -10.63
C ILE A 70 0.71 14.07 -9.58
N GLN A 71 -0.42 14.65 -9.93
CA GLN A 71 -1.33 15.26 -8.97
C GLN A 71 -2.20 14.16 -8.33
N THR A 72 -2.32 14.17 -7.00
CA THR A 72 -3.03 13.09 -6.27
C THR A 72 -4.51 12.98 -6.66
N GLN A 73 -5.12 14.07 -7.13
CA GLN A 73 -6.51 14.15 -7.57
C GLN A 73 -6.82 13.31 -8.81
N VAL A 74 -5.82 12.93 -9.61
CA VAL A 74 -6.05 12.08 -10.80
C VAL A 74 -6.17 10.60 -10.46
N LEU A 75 -5.80 10.20 -9.23
CA LEU A 75 -5.85 8.82 -8.79
C LEU A 75 -7.29 8.35 -8.57
N SER A 76 -7.59 7.19 -9.10
CA SER A 76 -8.85 6.47 -8.87
C SER A 76 -8.64 5.32 -7.89
N VAL A 77 -9.70 4.94 -7.16
CA VAL A 77 -9.68 3.84 -6.18
C VAL A 77 -10.31 2.60 -6.79
N GLY A 78 -9.52 1.55 -6.99
CA GLY A 78 -9.95 0.26 -7.54
C GLY A 78 -10.15 -0.86 -6.52
N HIS A 79 -10.06 -0.56 -5.22
CA HIS A 79 -10.16 -1.57 -4.17
C HIS A 79 -11.51 -2.30 -4.20
N LYS A 80 -11.49 -3.67 -4.23
CA LYS A 80 -12.69 -4.50 -4.46
C LYS A 80 -13.35 -5.03 -3.19
N SER A 81 -12.76 -4.81 -2.00
CA SER A 81 -13.39 -5.24 -0.75
C SER A 81 -14.58 -4.36 -0.40
N GLU A 82 -15.74 -4.96 -0.19
CA GLU A 82 -16.95 -4.27 0.31
C GLU A 82 -16.81 -3.81 1.77
N ALA A 83 -15.90 -4.44 2.53
CA ALA A 83 -15.62 -4.08 3.92
C ALA A 83 -14.75 -2.82 4.03
N TYR A 84 -14.13 -2.38 2.94
CA TYR A 84 -13.26 -1.21 2.93
C TYR A 84 -14.07 0.07 2.67
N ASP A 85 -14.08 0.95 3.66
CA ASP A 85 -14.75 2.27 3.52
C ASP A 85 -13.85 3.23 2.73
N LYS A 86 -14.24 3.50 1.48
CA LYS A 86 -13.49 4.36 0.56
C LYS A 86 -13.76 5.85 0.72
N ARG A 87 -14.80 6.25 1.44
CA ARG A 87 -15.27 7.64 1.50
C ARG A 87 -14.18 8.62 1.92
N GLY A 88 -13.34 8.24 2.88
CA GLY A 88 -12.24 9.10 3.33
C GLY A 88 -11.19 9.30 2.25
N ILE A 89 -10.74 8.23 1.62
CA ILE A 89 -9.69 8.28 0.60
C ILE A 89 -10.14 8.86 -0.74
N GLU A 90 -11.44 8.86 -1.03
CA GLU A 90 -12.02 9.56 -2.18
C GLU A 90 -12.01 11.08 -1.98
N ILE A 91 -12.01 11.54 -0.72
CA ILE A 91 -11.89 12.97 -0.36
C ILE A 91 -10.42 13.37 -0.29
N ASP A 92 -9.60 12.57 0.37
CA ASP A 92 -8.16 12.82 0.54
C ASP A 92 -7.36 11.53 0.35
N VAL A 93 -6.70 11.43 -0.80
CA VAL A 93 -5.80 10.31 -1.15
C VAL A 93 -4.69 10.11 -0.13
N ASN A 94 -4.22 11.21 0.50
CA ASN A 94 -3.13 11.16 1.47
C ASN A 94 -3.43 10.32 2.72
N LEU A 95 -4.69 10.01 3.00
CA LEU A 95 -5.07 9.10 4.10
C LEU A 95 -4.54 7.66 3.92
N ALA A 96 -4.40 7.21 2.67
CA ALA A 96 -3.91 5.87 2.36
C ALA A 96 -2.71 5.85 1.41
N PHE A 97 -2.39 6.99 0.79
CA PHE A 97 -1.22 7.16 -0.07
C PHE A 97 -0.67 8.58 0.06
N PRO A 98 0.11 8.86 1.10
CA PRO A 98 0.46 10.22 1.52
C PRO A 98 1.54 10.88 0.64
N LEU A 99 1.34 10.90 -0.69
CA LEU A 99 2.28 11.47 -1.66
C LEU A 99 2.61 12.93 -1.35
N ASP A 100 1.58 13.76 -1.11
CA ASP A 100 1.81 15.18 -0.89
C ASP A 100 2.53 15.41 0.44
N ARG A 101 2.21 14.61 1.46
CA ARG A 101 2.88 14.69 2.78
C ARG A 101 4.37 14.35 2.69
N PHE A 102 4.73 13.35 1.87
CA PHE A 102 6.14 12.98 1.69
C PHE A 102 6.91 14.00 0.84
N ARG A 103 6.25 14.67 -0.13
CA ARG A 103 6.83 15.79 -0.86
C ARG A 103 7.13 16.97 0.07
N GLU A 104 6.23 17.24 1.02
CA GLU A 104 6.45 18.25 2.07
C GLU A 104 7.62 17.86 2.97
N LEU A 105 7.71 16.62 3.41
CA LEU A 105 8.83 16.12 4.22
C LEU A 105 10.18 16.24 3.49
N GLU A 106 10.22 15.98 2.18
CA GLU A 106 11.39 16.20 1.34
C GLU A 106 11.74 17.69 1.29
N ALA A 107 10.77 18.56 1.01
CA ALA A 107 10.98 20.01 0.94
C ALA A 107 11.46 20.60 2.27
N GLU A 108 11.05 20.02 3.41
CA GLU A 108 11.48 20.39 4.76
C GLU A 108 12.83 19.75 5.16
N GLY A 109 13.43 18.92 4.32
CA GLY A 109 14.65 18.19 4.63
C GLY A 109 14.53 17.16 5.75
N LYS A 110 13.31 16.64 5.98
CA LYS A 110 13.04 15.59 6.97
C LYS A 110 13.39 14.20 6.43
N ILE A 111 13.33 14.03 5.12
CA ILE A 111 13.83 12.87 4.37
C ILE A 111 14.87 13.35 3.36
N GLY A 112 15.78 12.49 2.94
CA GLY A 112 16.85 12.83 1.99
C GLY A 112 16.33 13.10 0.59
N SER A 113 15.49 12.18 0.08
CA SER A 113 14.79 12.36 -1.18
C SER A 113 13.54 11.47 -1.26
N PHE A 114 12.60 11.88 -2.11
CA PHE A 114 11.41 11.10 -2.39
C PHE A 114 11.55 10.44 -3.76
N ASN A 115 11.33 9.13 -3.83
CA ASN A 115 11.58 8.37 -5.06
C ASN A 115 10.70 8.86 -6.21
N HIS A 116 11.20 8.70 -7.45
CA HIS A 116 10.48 9.15 -8.66
C HIS A 116 9.23 8.32 -8.96
N ARG A 117 9.09 7.12 -8.37
CA ARG A 117 7.94 6.23 -8.51
C ARG A 117 7.61 5.53 -7.20
N HIS A 118 6.33 5.19 -7.06
CA HIS A 118 5.73 4.53 -5.92
C HIS A 118 4.82 3.41 -6.38
N PHE A 119 4.32 2.56 -5.49
CA PHE A 119 3.59 1.37 -5.89
C PHE A 119 2.26 1.24 -5.16
N SER A 120 1.23 0.87 -5.93
CA SER A 120 -0.09 0.56 -5.41
C SER A 120 -0.44 -0.88 -5.71
N PHE A 121 -0.85 -1.60 -4.70
CA PHE A 121 -1.38 -2.97 -4.77
C PHE A 121 -2.86 -2.99 -4.41
N MET A 122 -3.52 -4.08 -4.73
CA MET A 122 -4.82 -4.42 -4.17
C MET A 122 -4.65 -4.92 -2.75
N GLY A 123 -5.52 -4.49 -1.83
CA GLY A 123 -5.64 -5.08 -0.49
C GLY A 123 -6.58 -6.29 -0.48
N SER A 124 -6.77 -6.89 0.70
CA SER A 124 -7.73 -7.99 0.90
C SER A 124 -7.53 -9.20 -0.02
N ILE A 125 -6.28 -9.52 -0.36
CA ILE A 125 -5.93 -10.65 -1.23
C ILE A 125 -5.99 -11.96 -0.44
N THR A 126 -6.93 -12.84 -0.80
CA THR A 126 -7.10 -14.15 -0.12
C THR A 126 -6.22 -15.26 -0.71
N LYS A 127 -5.67 -15.06 -1.91
CA LYS A 127 -4.76 -15.98 -2.60
C LYS A 127 -3.41 -15.31 -2.88
N PRO A 128 -2.58 -15.06 -1.85
CA PRO A 128 -1.40 -14.19 -1.96
C PRO A 128 -0.18 -14.85 -2.61
N LYS A 129 -0.27 -16.09 -3.09
CA LYS A 129 0.90 -16.80 -3.65
C LYS A 129 1.58 -16.04 -4.78
N PRO A 130 0.88 -15.53 -5.82
CA PRO A 130 1.53 -14.74 -6.87
C PRO A 130 2.16 -13.44 -6.34
N LEU A 131 1.50 -12.77 -5.39
CA LEU A 131 2.06 -11.60 -4.73
C LEU A 131 3.41 -11.91 -4.06
N ILE A 132 3.46 -13.00 -3.27
CA ILE A 132 4.66 -13.38 -2.51
C ILE A 132 5.79 -13.85 -3.43
N THR A 133 5.47 -14.59 -4.51
CA THR A 133 6.49 -15.26 -5.33
C THR A 133 6.90 -14.48 -6.58
N GLN A 134 6.16 -13.44 -6.96
CA GLN A 134 6.38 -12.69 -8.20
C GLN A 134 6.37 -11.19 -7.96
N THR A 135 5.21 -10.57 -7.76
CA THR A 135 5.07 -9.12 -7.86
C THR A 135 5.71 -8.35 -6.71
N ALA A 136 5.70 -8.87 -5.47
CA ALA A 136 6.42 -8.22 -4.37
C ALA A 136 7.95 -8.30 -4.54
N PRO A 137 8.56 -9.44 -4.95
CA PRO A 137 9.96 -9.48 -5.34
C PRO A 137 10.33 -8.55 -6.50
N GLU A 138 9.48 -8.43 -7.52
CA GLU A 138 9.67 -7.49 -8.64
C GLU A 138 9.74 -6.04 -8.15
N VAL A 139 8.77 -5.61 -7.35
CA VAL A 139 8.75 -4.26 -6.76
C VAL A 139 9.96 -4.05 -5.85
N ALA A 140 10.32 -5.03 -5.03
CA ALA A 140 11.50 -4.94 -4.18
C ALA A 140 12.80 -4.77 -5.00
N GLN A 141 12.91 -5.45 -6.15
CA GLN A 141 14.06 -5.28 -7.05
C GLN A 141 14.07 -3.90 -7.71
N MET A 142 12.92 -3.36 -8.12
CA MET A 142 12.81 -2.00 -8.65
C MET A 142 13.23 -0.96 -7.61
N LEU A 143 12.77 -1.09 -6.37
CA LEU A 143 13.17 -0.19 -5.27
C LEU A 143 14.67 -0.23 -5.00
N LYS A 144 15.29 -1.42 -5.06
CA LYS A 144 16.75 -1.56 -4.95
C LYS A 144 17.49 -0.90 -6.12
N THR A 145 16.97 -1.05 -7.34
CA THR A 145 17.55 -0.41 -8.55
C THR A 145 17.45 1.11 -8.47
N ASP A 146 16.38 1.61 -7.84
CA ASP A 146 16.17 3.04 -7.59
C ASP A 146 16.97 3.56 -6.38
N GLU A 147 17.75 2.70 -5.69
CA GLU A 147 18.53 3.04 -4.50
C GLU A 147 17.64 3.55 -3.36
N VAL A 148 16.47 2.95 -3.17
CA VAL A 148 15.55 3.29 -2.07
C VAL A 148 16.04 2.67 -0.77
N ASP A 149 16.23 3.50 0.25
CA ASP A 149 16.65 3.10 1.60
C ASP A 149 15.46 2.68 2.48
N VAL A 150 14.31 3.34 2.28
CA VAL A 150 13.10 3.14 3.10
C VAL A 150 11.88 2.96 2.23
N ALA A 151 11.19 1.84 2.37
CA ALA A 151 9.85 1.63 1.81
C ALA A 151 8.80 1.88 2.91
N PHE A 152 8.00 2.93 2.77
CA PHE A 152 6.90 3.23 3.69
C PHE A 152 5.62 2.54 3.20
N LEU A 153 5.09 1.62 4.01
CA LEU A 153 3.92 0.81 3.67
C LEU A 153 2.66 1.36 4.35
N THR A 154 1.61 1.58 3.57
CA THR A 154 0.27 1.94 4.05
C THR A 154 -0.72 0.81 3.76
N PRO A 155 -0.82 -0.19 4.66
CA PRO A 155 -1.82 -1.25 4.53
C PRO A 155 -3.22 -0.70 4.86
N VAL A 156 -4.21 -1.07 4.05
CA VAL A 156 -5.63 -0.73 4.22
C VAL A 156 -6.52 -1.95 3.96
#